data_465adb05da7ec3e7a9d5f8d4944546b8
#
_entry.id   465adb05da7ec3e7a9d5f8d4944546b8
#
_cell.length_a   1.000
_cell.length_b   1.000
_cell.length_c   1.000
_cell.angle_alpha   90.00
_cell.angle_beta   90.00
_cell.angle_gamma   90.00
#
_symmetry.space_group_name_H-M   'P 1'
#
loop_
_entity.id
_entity.type
_entity.pdbx_description
1 polymer ?
#
loop_
_entity_poly.entity_id
_entity_poly.type
_entity_poly.pdbx_seq_one_letter_code
_entity_poly.pdbx_strand_id
1 'polypeptide(L)'
;MHITDPIADMLTRIRTANRARNDTVDVPASNMKKSIAQILLDEGYIKSYQIVDDGTQGTIHITLKYNGKDKVITGLRRVSKPGLRVYVGADELPRVLRGLGIAIVSTSKGVMTDKAARAAHIGGEVLAFVW
;
A
#
# COMPACT_ATOMS: atom_id res chain seq x y z
N MET A 1 -15.98 3.97 21.17
CA MET A 1 -15.64 4.71 19.95
C MET A 1 -14.92 3.78 18.97
N HIS A 2 -15.41 3.71 17.74
CA HIS A 2 -14.73 2.93 16.71
C HIS A 2 -13.69 3.80 16.01
N ILE A 3 -12.44 3.37 16.08
CA ILE A 3 -11.37 3.99 15.32
C ILE A 3 -11.24 3.19 14.02
N THR A 4 -11.52 3.85 12.89
CA THR A 4 -11.40 3.21 11.59
C THR A 4 -9.99 3.41 11.04
N ASP A 5 -9.48 2.39 10.35
CA ASP A 5 -8.22 2.46 9.65
C ASP A 5 -8.44 2.00 8.21
N PRO A 6 -8.77 2.93 7.30
CA PRO A 6 -9.06 2.58 5.91
C PRO A 6 -7.86 1.93 5.19
N ILE A 7 -6.64 2.28 5.57
CA ILE A 7 -5.44 1.68 4.98
C ILE A 7 -5.32 0.23 5.44
N ALA A 8 -5.51 -0.04 6.73
CA ALA A 8 -5.49 -1.40 7.24
C ALA A 8 -6.57 -2.26 6.59
N ASP A 9 -7.77 -1.69 6.37
CA ASP A 9 -8.85 -2.38 5.65
C ASP A 9 -8.43 -2.75 4.23
N MET A 10 -7.82 -1.81 3.50
CA MET A 10 -7.31 -2.07 2.16
C MET A 10 -6.30 -3.20 2.15
N LEU A 11 -5.31 -3.16 3.06
CA LEU A 11 -4.28 -4.21 3.15
C LEU A 11 -4.90 -5.56 3.49
N THR A 12 -5.89 -5.59 4.38
CA THR A 12 -6.59 -6.82 4.76
C THR A 12 -7.36 -7.41 3.59
N ARG A 13 -8.07 -6.57 2.81
CA ARG A 13 -8.80 -7.02 1.63
C ARG A 13 -7.87 -7.63 0.60
N ILE A 14 -6.74 -6.98 0.34
CA ILE A 14 -5.73 -7.49 -0.59
C ILE A 14 -5.15 -8.81 -0.07
N ARG A 15 -4.81 -8.87 1.22
CA ARG A 15 -4.25 -10.07 1.86
C ARG A 15 -5.20 -11.25 1.76
N THR A 16 -6.48 -11.03 2.06
CA THR A 16 -7.50 -12.08 2.01
C THR A 16 -7.70 -12.59 0.59
N ALA A 17 -7.84 -11.68 -0.38
CA ALA A 17 -8.01 -12.04 -1.80
C ALA A 17 -6.78 -12.77 -2.33
N ASN A 18 -5.59 -12.32 -1.95
CA ASN A 18 -4.33 -12.93 -2.36
C ASN A 18 -4.17 -14.35 -1.80
N ARG A 19 -4.58 -14.55 -0.53
CA ARG A 19 -4.54 -15.87 0.12
C ARG A 19 -5.54 -16.84 -0.53
N ALA A 20 -6.73 -16.35 -0.89
CA ALA A 20 -7.75 -17.13 -1.56
C ALA A 20 -7.48 -17.32 -3.06
N ARG A 21 -6.42 -16.69 -3.59
CA ARG A 21 -6.05 -16.70 -5.01
C ARG A 21 -7.13 -16.15 -5.92
N ASN A 22 -7.84 -15.14 -5.44
CA ASN A 22 -8.80 -14.41 -6.25
C ASN A 22 -8.05 -13.58 -7.30
N ASP A 23 -8.63 -13.43 -8.48
CA ASP A 23 -8.02 -12.60 -9.54
C ASP A 23 -8.13 -11.12 -9.22
N THR A 24 -9.20 -10.70 -8.56
CA THR A 24 -9.48 -9.29 -8.30
C THR A 24 -9.96 -9.07 -6.88
N VAL A 25 -9.87 -7.81 -6.45
CA VAL A 25 -10.40 -7.36 -5.16
C VAL A 25 -10.85 -5.91 -5.28
N ASP A 26 -11.96 -5.58 -4.63
CA ASP A 26 -12.50 -4.23 -4.61
C ASP A 26 -12.25 -3.57 -3.27
N VAL A 27 -11.83 -2.32 -3.32
CA VAL A 27 -11.52 -1.49 -2.14
C VAL A 27 -12.24 -0.16 -2.28
N PRO A 28 -12.94 0.34 -1.25
CA PRO A 28 -13.52 1.68 -1.31
C PRO A 28 -12.43 2.71 -1.59
N ALA A 29 -12.68 3.63 -2.52
CA ALA A 29 -11.66 4.55 -2.99
C ALA A 29 -11.44 5.72 -2.04
N SER A 30 -10.21 6.21 -2.00
CA SER A 30 -9.81 7.49 -1.43
C SER A 30 -8.54 7.93 -2.14
N ASN A 31 -8.18 9.20 -2.03
CA ASN A 31 -6.96 9.69 -2.67
C ASN A 31 -5.73 8.95 -2.14
N MET A 32 -5.68 8.71 -0.83
CA MET A 32 -4.57 7.98 -0.21
C MET A 32 -4.48 6.54 -0.76
N LYS A 33 -5.60 5.84 -0.83
CA LYS A 33 -5.62 4.45 -1.32
C LYS A 33 -5.31 4.36 -2.80
N LYS A 34 -5.73 5.35 -3.60
CA LYS A 34 -5.35 5.44 -5.02
C LYS A 34 -3.84 5.57 -5.18
N SER A 35 -3.21 6.38 -4.34
CA SER A 35 -1.76 6.54 -4.34
C SER A 35 -1.06 5.24 -3.98
N ILE A 36 -1.58 4.51 -3.00
CA ILE A 36 -1.05 3.21 -2.60
C ILE A 36 -1.18 2.21 -3.75
N ALA A 37 -2.34 2.16 -4.41
CA ALA A 37 -2.56 1.26 -5.55
C ALA A 37 -1.57 1.57 -6.68
N GLN A 38 -1.32 2.84 -6.97
CA GLN A 38 -0.36 3.24 -7.99
C GLN A 38 1.05 2.78 -7.65
N ILE A 39 1.46 2.88 -6.39
CA ILE A 39 2.76 2.39 -5.94
C ILE A 39 2.86 0.88 -6.11
N LEU A 40 1.81 0.14 -5.73
CA LEU A 40 1.80 -1.31 -5.89
C LEU A 40 1.93 -1.71 -7.35
N LEU A 41 1.31 -0.95 -8.26
CA LEU A 41 1.42 -1.18 -9.70
C LEU A 41 2.85 -0.88 -10.18
N ASP A 42 3.38 0.28 -9.83
CA ASP A 42 4.70 0.73 -10.28
C ASP A 42 5.81 -0.21 -9.79
N GLU A 43 5.65 -0.78 -8.59
CA GLU A 43 6.62 -1.69 -8.00
C GLU A 43 6.39 -3.16 -8.40
N GLY A 44 5.39 -3.42 -9.23
CA GLY A 44 5.15 -4.75 -9.79
C GLY A 44 4.45 -5.72 -8.86
N TYR A 45 3.77 -5.22 -7.81
CA TYR A 45 3.05 -6.07 -6.86
C TYR A 45 1.65 -6.44 -7.30
N ILE A 46 1.02 -5.62 -8.15
CA ILE A 46 -0.30 -5.91 -8.72
C ILE A 46 -0.22 -5.80 -10.24
N LYS A 47 -1.17 -6.43 -10.92
CA LYS A 47 -1.20 -6.43 -12.38
C LYS A 47 -1.77 -5.13 -12.93
N SER A 48 -2.84 -4.62 -12.33
CA SER A 48 -3.50 -3.39 -12.76
C SER A 48 -4.51 -2.96 -11.72
N TYR A 49 -5.03 -1.75 -11.86
CA TYR A 49 -6.20 -1.30 -11.11
C TYR A 49 -7.01 -0.32 -11.95
N GLN A 50 -8.29 -0.20 -11.61
CA GLN A 50 -9.22 0.75 -12.21
C GLN A 50 -9.99 1.46 -11.11
N ILE A 51 -10.36 2.69 -11.36
CA ILE A 51 -11.27 3.44 -10.50
C ILE A 51 -12.66 3.34 -11.12
N VAL A 52 -13.59 2.73 -10.37
CA VAL A 52 -14.98 2.60 -10.80
C VAL A 52 -15.80 3.64 -10.05
N ASP A 53 -16.39 4.56 -10.81
CA ASP A 53 -17.24 5.61 -10.25
C ASP A 53 -18.63 5.03 -10.02
N ASP A 54 -19.10 5.10 -8.78
CA ASP A 54 -20.42 4.61 -8.39
C ASP A 54 -21.36 5.76 -7.99
N GLY A 55 -20.99 7.00 -8.32
CA GLY A 55 -21.76 8.19 -7.97
C GLY A 55 -21.49 8.72 -6.57
N THR A 56 -20.67 8.03 -5.77
CA THR A 56 -20.26 8.46 -4.44
C THR A 56 -18.73 8.53 -4.35
N GLN A 57 -18.11 7.76 -3.46
CA GLN A 57 -16.65 7.81 -3.31
C GLN A 57 -15.90 7.00 -4.38
N GLY A 58 -16.57 6.03 -4.98
CA GLY A 58 -15.97 5.14 -5.96
C GLY A 58 -15.31 3.92 -5.34
N THR A 59 -14.85 3.03 -6.22
CA THR A 59 -14.21 1.77 -5.84
C THR A 59 -12.92 1.61 -6.63
N ILE A 60 -11.86 1.17 -5.97
CA ILE A 60 -10.63 0.75 -6.63
C ILE A 60 -10.76 -0.74 -6.90
N HIS A 61 -10.83 -1.09 -8.17
CA HIS A 61 -10.89 -2.48 -8.63
C HIS A 61 -9.47 -2.93 -8.97
N ILE A 62 -8.89 -3.78 -8.13
CA ILE A 62 -7.49 -4.21 -8.23
C ILE A 62 -7.44 -5.60 -8.85
N THR A 63 -6.60 -5.77 -9.87
CA THR A 63 -6.29 -7.08 -10.43
C THR A 63 -4.97 -7.55 -9.84
N LEU A 64 -5.03 -8.66 -9.12
CA LEU A 64 -3.87 -9.22 -8.43
C LEU A 64 -2.94 -9.92 -9.41
N LYS A 65 -1.70 -10.15 -8.97
CA LYS A 65 -0.66 -10.71 -9.81
C LYS A 65 -0.12 -11.99 -9.18
N TYR A 66 0.05 -13.02 -10.01
CA TYR A 66 0.60 -14.31 -9.59
C TYR A 66 1.64 -14.78 -10.61
N ASN A 67 2.64 -15.50 -10.14
CA ASN A 67 3.61 -16.19 -10.98
C ASN A 67 3.34 -17.70 -10.87
N GLY A 68 2.49 -18.22 -11.77
CA GLY A 68 2.06 -19.61 -11.67
C GLY A 68 1.33 -19.86 -10.35
N LYS A 69 1.88 -20.72 -9.51
CA LYS A 69 1.30 -21.03 -8.20
C LYS A 69 1.73 -20.03 -7.11
N ASP A 70 2.73 -19.20 -7.37
CA ASP A 70 3.30 -18.32 -6.38
C ASP A 70 2.61 -16.96 -6.37
N LYS A 71 2.36 -16.45 -5.16
CA LYS A 71 1.86 -15.09 -4.98
C LYS A 71 3.00 -14.11 -5.18
N VAL A 72 2.73 -13.00 -5.85
CA VAL A 72 3.71 -11.93 -5.99
C VAL A 72 3.82 -11.15 -4.68
N ILE A 73 2.68 -10.86 -4.04
CA ILE A 73 2.69 -10.25 -2.70
C ILE A 73 2.84 -11.36 -1.67
N THR A 74 3.96 -11.36 -0.95
CA THR A 74 4.23 -12.32 0.12
C THR A 74 3.68 -11.82 1.45
N GLY A 75 3.82 -10.52 1.72
CA GLY A 75 3.35 -9.94 2.97
C GLY A 75 2.96 -8.48 2.84
N LEU A 76 2.06 -8.08 3.73
CA LEU A 76 1.57 -6.72 3.87
C LEU A 76 1.46 -6.43 5.36
N ARG A 77 2.06 -5.34 5.81
CA ARG A 77 2.05 -4.96 7.22
C ARG A 77 1.70 -3.50 7.39
N ARG A 78 0.68 -3.22 8.19
CA ARG A 78 0.37 -1.85 8.60
C ARG A 78 1.36 -1.41 9.67
N VAL A 79 1.98 -0.24 9.49
CA VAL A 79 2.98 0.27 10.45
C VAL A 79 2.38 1.40 11.27
N SER A 80 2.11 2.56 10.67
CA SER A 80 1.49 3.68 11.36
C SER A 80 -0.01 3.44 11.49
N LYS A 81 -0.55 3.60 12.68
CA LYS A 81 -1.97 3.34 12.98
C LYS A 81 -2.61 4.58 13.58
N PRO A 82 -3.94 4.75 13.49
CA PRO A 82 -4.61 5.93 14.05
C PRO A 82 -4.27 6.17 15.53
N GLY A 83 -4.11 5.12 16.33
CA GLY A 83 -3.76 5.24 17.74
C GLY A 83 -2.27 5.27 18.04
N LEU A 84 -1.43 5.04 17.03
CA LEU A 84 0.03 4.97 17.20
C LEU A 84 0.70 5.33 15.89
N ARG A 85 0.85 6.64 15.63
CA ARG A 85 1.47 7.13 14.40
C ARG A 85 2.98 6.92 14.44
N VAL A 86 3.57 6.57 13.30
CA VAL A 86 5.00 6.33 13.15
C VAL A 86 5.57 7.29 12.11
N TYR A 87 6.39 8.23 12.56
CA TYR A 87 7.07 9.21 11.70
C TYR A 87 8.56 8.97 11.78
N VAL A 88 9.24 9.13 10.66
CA VAL A 88 10.71 9.00 10.60
C VAL A 88 11.30 10.14 9.79
N GLY A 89 12.55 10.50 10.11
CA GLY A 89 13.32 11.42 9.31
C GLY A 89 13.91 10.76 8.08
N ALA A 90 14.44 11.57 7.18
CA ALA A 90 15.01 11.09 5.92
C ALA A 90 16.13 10.06 6.12
N ASP A 91 16.91 10.22 7.22
CA ASP A 91 18.03 9.33 7.52
C ASP A 91 17.60 8.03 8.21
N GLU A 92 16.33 7.94 8.62
CA GLU A 92 15.81 6.80 9.38
C GLU A 92 14.74 6.02 8.62
N LEU A 93 14.63 6.23 7.32
CA LEU A 93 13.66 5.51 6.50
C LEU A 93 13.96 4.00 6.52
N PRO A 94 12.97 3.16 6.84
CA PRO A 94 13.20 1.73 6.96
C PRO A 94 13.43 1.08 5.60
N ARG A 95 14.22 0.00 5.61
CA ARG A 95 14.38 -0.87 4.46
C ARG A 95 13.66 -2.19 4.77
N VAL A 96 12.83 -2.64 3.85
CA VAL A 96 12.07 -3.87 4.01
C VAL A 96 12.83 -5.01 3.32
N LEU A 97 13.17 -6.05 4.08
CA LEU A 97 13.92 -7.19 3.56
C LEU A 97 15.18 -6.76 2.78
N ARG A 98 15.95 -5.82 3.37
CA ARG A 98 17.19 -5.30 2.77
C ARG A 98 17.00 -4.69 1.38
N GLY A 99 15.81 -4.13 1.12
CA GLY A 99 15.49 -3.49 -0.15
C GLY A 99 14.75 -4.37 -1.16
N LEU A 100 14.50 -5.63 -0.82
CA LEU A 100 13.69 -6.52 -1.68
C LEU A 100 12.19 -6.15 -1.62
N GLY A 101 11.73 -5.64 -0.46
CA GLY A 101 10.40 -5.10 -0.31
C GLY A 101 10.41 -3.58 -0.33
N ILE A 102 9.26 -2.98 -0.04
CA ILE A 102 9.10 -1.53 0.02
C ILE A 102 8.41 -1.11 1.31
N ALA A 103 8.75 0.11 1.76
CA ALA A 103 7.93 0.84 2.73
C ALA A 103 7.16 1.90 1.95
N ILE A 104 5.88 2.07 2.28
CA ILE A 104 5.05 3.13 1.70
C ILE A 104 5.03 4.26 2.72
N VAL A 105 5.46 5.45 2.29
CA VAL A 105 5.67 6.61 3.16
C VAL A 105 4.83 7.77 2.67
N SER A 106 4.10 8.40 3.58
CA SER A 106 3.35 9.63 3.29
C SER A 106 4.24 10.81 3.64
N THR A 107 4.61 11.60 2.65
CA THR A 107 5.50 12.75 2.80
C THR A 107 4.79 14.04 2.43
N SER A 108 5.44 15.18 2.71
CA SER A 108 4.92 16.49 2.31
C SER A 108 4.81 16.64 0.79
N LYS A 109 5.50 15.78 0.02
CA LYS A 109 5.46 15.77 -1.44
C LYS A 109 4.63 14.62 -2.01
N GLY A 110 3.83 13.97 -1.18
CA GLY A 110 2.95 12.89 -1.58
C GLY A 110 3.35 11.54 -1.01
N VAL A 111 2.58 10.55 -1.37
CA VAL A 111 2.82 9.16 -0.95
C VAL A 111 3.84 8.54 -1.90
N MET A 112 4.88 7.93 -1.36
CA MET A 112 5.97 7.37 -2.16
C MET A 112 6.61 6.18 -1.44
N THR A 113 7.51 5.48 -2.14
CA THR A 113 8.28 4.40 -1.52
C THR A 113 9.40 4.98 -0.66
N ASP A 114 9.93 4.17 0.25
CA ASP A 114 11.12 4.54 1.04
C ASP A 114 12.29 4.89 0.14
N LYS A 115 12.45 4.18 -0.97
CA LYS A 115 13.52 4.45 -1.92
C LYS A 115 13.39 5.84 -2.54
N ALA A 116 12.18 6.20 -2.97
CA ALA A 116 11.92 7.53 -3.54
C ALA A 116 12.08 8.62 -2.49
N ALA A 117 11.59 8.39 -1.27
CA ALA A 117 11.74 9.35 -0.17
C ALA A 117 13.20 9.55 0.20
N ARG A 118 13.98 8.48 0.21
CA ARG A 118 15.42 8.53 0.50
C ARG A 118 16.16 9.33 -0.58
N ALA A 119 15.83 9.10 -1.84
CA ALA A 119 16.42 9.84 -2.96
C ALA A 119 16.08 11.33 -2.88
N ALA A 120 14.89 11.68 -2.40
CA ALA A 120 14.46 13.07 -2.24
C ALA A 120 14.92 13.69 -0.91
N HIS A 121 15.59 12.94 -0.05
CA HIS A 121 16.03 13.37 1.30
C HIS A 121 14.84 13.88 2.14
N ILE A 122 13.73 13.17 2.11
CA ILE A 122 12.52 13.59 2.82
C ILE A 122 12.03 12.43 3.68
N GLY A 123 11.65 12.73 4.92
CA GLY A 123 11.00 11.78 5.81
C GLY A 123 9.48 11.90 5.75
N GLY A 124 8.80 11.14 6.58
CA GLY A 124 7.36 11.19 6.64
C GLY A 124 6.76 10.11 7.53
N GLU A 125 5.48 9.87 7.34
CA GLU A 125 4.75 8.84 8.06
C GLU A 125 4.91 7.50 7.34
N VAL A 126 5.39 6.50 8.05
CA VAL A 126 5.55 5.16 7.48
C VAL A 126 4.20 4.44 7.58
N LEU A 127 3.52 4.30 6.45
CA LEU A 127 2.17 3.75 6.41
C LEU A 127 2.16 2.23 6.49
N ALA A 128 2.99 1.57 5.70
CA ALA A 128 2.95 0.11 5.55
C ALA A 128 4.24 -0.43 4.96
N PHE A 129 4.45 -1.73 5.16
CA PHE A 129 5.49 -2.50 4.46
C PHE A 129 4.81 -3.49 3.51
N VAL A 130 5.42 -3.70 2.36
CA VAL A 130 4.98 -4.68 1.35
C VAL A 130 6.21 -5.44 0.86
N TRP A 131 6.04 -6.74 0.74
CA TRP A 131 7.12 -7.58 0.21
C TRP A 131 6.60 -8.84 -0.45
#